data_f2888d798f732f1c49ba7ab00273bf83
#
_entry.id   f2888d798f732f1c49ba7ab00273bf83
#
_cell.length_a   1.000
_cell.length_b   1.000
_cell.length_c   1.000
_cell.angle_alpha   90.00
_cell.angle_beta   90.00
_cell.angle_gamma   90.00
#
_symmetry.space_group_name_H-M   'P 1'
#
loop_
_entity.id
_entity.type
_entity.pdbx_description
1 polymer ?
#
loop_
_entity_poly.entity_id
_entity_poly.type
_entity_poly.pdbx_seq_one_letter_code
_entity_poly.pdbx_strand_id
1 'polypeptide(L)'
;MKAIRMRALVRGFTVIGACSTALAPSGCGLFGPSAEHFLIPVDSIAVPSIVAATDTLTARFYGGIGPDGCWRLARVDKQVTSASLDVTFHGEHQVRSGYACTASPVALNYAEVLKPPLGTPFAITVHQPDGSLLRRLATVQ
;
A
#
# COMPACT_ATOMS: atom_id res chain seq x y z
N MET A 1 -55.50 -33.21 9.02
CA MET A 1 -56.29 -32.94 10.24
C MET A 1 -55.86 -31.64 10.90
N LYS A 2 -56.85 -30.77 11.06
CA LYS A 2 -56.98 -29.59 11.91
C LYS A 2 -56.05 -28.41 11.76
N ALA A 3 -56.62 -27.42 11.11
CA ALA A 3 -56.27 -26.03 11.18
C ALA A 3 -56.53 -25.43 12.57
N ILE A 4 -55.72 -24.50 13.00
CA ILE A 4 -56.13 -23.48 13.98
C ILE A 4 -55.71 -22.12 13.46
N ARG A 5 -56.71 -21.36 13.08
CA ARG A 5 -56.67 -19.90 12.82
C ARG A 5 -56.69 -19.23 14.19
N MET A 6 -55.80 -18.27 14.40
CA MET A 6 -56.01 -17.30 15.48
C MET A 6 -55.72 -15.90 14.93
N ARG A 7 -56.82 -15.16 14.76
CA ARG A 7 -56.86 -13.73 14.49
C ARG A 7 -56.67 -13.01 15.83
N ALA A 8 -55.72 -12.10 15.91
CA ALA A 8 -55.69 -11.09 16.95
C ALA A 8 -55.54 -9.71 16.30
N LEU A 9 -56.61 -8.96 16.48
CA LEU A 9 -56.78 -7.56 16.20
C LEU A 9 -56.20 -6.76 17.39
N VAL A 10 -55.24 -5.89 17.19
CA VAL A 10 -54.97 -4.82 18.15
C VAL A 10 -54.55 -3.56 17.40
N ARG A 11 -55.44 -2.66 17.32
CA ARG A 11 -55.50 -1.23 17.67
C ARG A 11 -54.20 -0.42 17.49
N GLY A 12 -54.40 0.60 16.67
CA GLY A 12 -53.48 1.68 16.37
C GLY A 12 -53.05 2.50 17.60
N PHE A 13 -51.82 2.92 17.52
CA PHE A 13 -51.33 4.06 18.29
C PHE A 13 -50.49 4.93 17.34
N THR A 14 -51.13 6.02 16.92
CA THR A 14 -50.49 7.07 16.13
C THR A 14 -49.68 7.93 17.09
N VAL A 15 -48.36 7.72 17.14
CA VAL A 15 -47.46 8.66 17.80
C VAL A 15 -46.86 9.54 16.72
N ILE A 16 -47.36 10.75 16.62
CA ILE A 16 -46.74 11.84 15.85
C ILE A 16 -45.54 12.31 16.65
N GLY A 17 -44.39 11.72 16.38
CA GLY A 17 -43.09 12.20 16.87
C GLY A 17 -42.54 13.25 15.90
N ALA A 18 -42.56 14.52 16.32
CA ALA A 18 -41.89 15.61 15.62
C ALA A 18 -40.38 15.33 15.58
N CYS A 19 -39.86 14.87 14.41
CA CYS A 19 -38.44 14.69 14.15
C CYS A 19 -37.82 16.06 13.88
N SER A 20 -37.31 16.71 14.94
CA SER A 20 -36.45 17.88 14.82
C SER A 20 -35.13 17.45 14.14
N THR A 21 -35.04 17.66 12.84
CA THR A 21 -33.78 17.51 12.07
C THR A 21 -32.80 18.59 12.49
N ALA A 22 -31.98 18.29 13.47
CA ALA A 22 -30.76 19.05 13.73
C ALA A 22 -29.81 18.85 12.51
N LEU A 23 -29.78 19.83 11.62
CA LEU A 23 -28.74 19.98 10.60
C LEU A 23 -27.42 20.27 11.33
N ALA A 24 -26.68 19.21 11.68
CA ALA A 24 -25.28 19.35 12.04
C ALA A 24 -24.52 19.73 10.78
N PRO A 25 -23.82 20.88 10.74
CA PRO A 25 -22.91 21.17 9.63
C PRO A 25 -21.71 20.23 9.71
N SER A 26 -21.75 19.13 8.96
CA SER A 26 -20.58 18.24 8.74
C SER A 26 -19.58 18.95 7.82
N GLY A 27 -19.04 20.08 8.28
CA GLY A 27 -18.11 20.92 7.53
C GLY A 27 -16.63 20.67 7.80
N CYS A 28 -16.21 19.49 8.26
CA CYS A 28 -14.81 19.21 8.63
C CYS A 28 -14.11 18.26 7.67
N GLY A 29 -14.23 18.42 6.37
CA GLY A 29 -13.54 17.54 5.41
C GLY A 29 -12.97 18.20 4.15
N LEU A 30 -13.27 19.48 3.93
CA LEU A 30 -12.95 20.13 2.65
C LEU A 30 -11.53 20.74 2.54
N PHE A 31 -10.74 20.74 3.61
CA PHE A 31 -9.40 21.33 3.63
C PHE A 31 -8.33 20.41 4.24
N GLY A 32 -8.50 19.10 4.13
CA GLY A 32 -7.43 18.16 4.47
C GLY A 32 -6.25 18.29 3.49
N PRO A 33 -5.01 17.98 3.92
CA PRO A 33 -3.88 17.93 3.00
C PRO A 33 -4.19 16.89 1.91
N SER A 34 -4.18 17.32 0.66
CA SER A 34 -4.27 16.40 -0.46
C SER A 34 -2.92 15.73 -0.67
N ALA A 35 -2.90 14.41 -0.74
CA ALA A 35 -1.73 13.64 -1.13
C ALA A 35 -1.99 13.03 -2.51
N GLU A 36 -1.07 13.23 -3.43
CA GLU A 36 -1.06 12.55 -4.72
C GLU A 36 -0.27 11.25 -4.58
N HIS A 37 -0.87 10.15 -5.01
CA HIS A 37 -0.24 8.83 -4.96
C HIS A 37 0.31 8.45 -6.32
N PHE A 38 1.50 7.83 -6.34
CA PHE A 38 2.17 7.41 -7.56
C PHE A 38 2.98 6.12 -7.31
N LEU A 39 3.43 5.47 -8.39
CA LEU A 39 4.38 4.37 -8.31
C LEU A 39 5.80 4.92 -8.42
N ILE A 40 6.69 4.46 -7.54
CA ILE A 40 8.10 4.88 -7.53
C ILE A 40 8.87 4.02 -8.54
N PRO A 41 9.57 4.63 -9.52
CA PRO A 41 10.46 3.89 -10.39
C PRO A 41 11.69 3.39 -9.62
N VAL A 42 12.07 2.14 -9.88
CA VAL A 42 13.29 1.53 -9.32
C VAL A 42 14.35 1.43 -10.41
N ASP A 43 15.48 2.08 -10.21
CA ASP A 43 16.57 2.11 -11.19
C ASP A 43 17.41 0.84 -11.13
N SER A 44 17.59 0.29 -9.92
CA SER A 44 18.42 -0.89 -9.75
C SER A 44 18.04 -1.74 -8.53
N ILE A 45 18.36 -3.04 -8.64
CA ILE A 45 18.25 -4.02 -7.56
C ILE A 45 19.65 -4.55 -7.30
N ALA A 46 20.16 -4.37 -6.09
CA ALA A 46 21.39 -5.00 -5.62
C ALA A 46 21.05 -6.23 -4.79
N VAL A 47 21.55 -7.37 -5.21
CA VAL A 47 21.38 -8.65 -4.55
C VAL A 47 22.66 -9.49 -4.73
N PRO A 48 23.08 -10.27 -3.73
CA PRO A 48 24.16 -11.24 -3.89
C PRO A 48 23.82 -12.24 -5.00
N SER A 49 24.76 -12.53 -5.88
CA SER A 49 24.56 -13.51 -6.97
C SER A 49 24.43 -14.94 -6.45
N ILE A 50 25.08 -15.24 -5.32
CA ILE A 50 25.12 -16.55 -4.67
C ILE A 50 24.88 -16.34 -3.16
N VAL A 51 24.02 -17.18 -2.58
CA VAL A 51 23.67 -17.19 -1.15
C VAL A 51 23.60 -18.63 -0.68
N ALA A 52 24.12 -18.93 0.52
CA ALA A 52 23.96 -20.26 1.10
C ALA A 52 22.49 -20.53 1.49
N ALA A 53 22.04 -21.77 1.36
CA ALA A 53 20.64 -22.14 1.61
C ALA A 53 20.16 -21.85 3.06
N THR A 54 21.11 -21.74 3.99
CA THR A 54 20.86 -21.42 5.41
C THR A 54 20.88 -19.93 5.72
N ASP A 55 21.39 -19.11 4.77
CA ASP A 55 21.60 -17.69 4.98
C ASP A 55 20.40 -16.85 4.57
N THR A 56 20.35 -15.65 5.09
CA THR A 56 19.36 -14.65 4.67
C THR A 56 19.80 -13.96 3.38
N LEU A 57 18.87 -13.75 2.46
CA LEU A 57 19.08 -12.97 1.25
C LEU A 57 18.61 -11.54 1.47
N THR A 58 19.50 -10.56 1.36
CA THR A 58 19.12 -9.14 1.42
C THR A 58 19.08 -8.55 0.02
N ALA A 59 17.91 -8.10 -0.39
CA ALA A 59 17.69 -7.33 -1.61
C ALA A 59 17.62 -5.85 -1.29
N ARG A 60 18.39 -5.01 -2.01
CA ARG A 60 18.35 -3.54 -1.89
C ARG A 60 17.85 -2.92 -3.18
N PHE A 61 16.94 -1.95 -3.05
CA PHE A 61 16.28 -1.27 -4.14
C PHE A 61 16.66 0.20 -4.12
N TYR A 62 17.05 0.73 -5.27
CA TYR A 62 17.48 2.11 -5.44
C TYR A 62 16.69 2.78 -6.55
N GLY A 63 16.37 4.07 -6.38
CA GLY A 63 15.63 4.86 -7.35
C GLY A 63 15.41 6.29 -6.88
N GLY A 64 14.71 7.09 -7.67
CA GLY A 64 14.30 8.43 -7.32
C GLY A 64 12.85 8.46 -6.83
N ILE A 65 12.57 9.08 -5.68
CA ILE A 65 11.20 9.29 -5.20
C ILE A 65 10.68 10.63 -5.70
N GLY A 66 11.47 11.70 -5.56
CA GLY A 66 11.04 13.01 -5.97
C GLY A 66 12.11 14.10 -5.80
N PRO A 67 11.84 15.31 -6.37
CA PRO A 67 12.83 16.38 -6.42
C PRO A 67 13.01 17.13 -5.08
N ASP A 68 12.11 16.95 -4.13
CA ASP A 68 12.11 17.69 -2.88
C ASP A 68 11.52 16.88 -1.70
N GLY A 69 11.61 17.42 -0.50
CA GLY A 69 11.19 16.74 0.73
C GLY A 69 9.68 16.56 0.93
N CYS A 70 8.82 16.98 -0.01
CA CYS A 70 7.39 16.70 0.02
C CYS A 70 7.02 15.35 -0.62
N TRP A 71 8.00 14.71 -1.25
CA TRP A 71 7.88 13.38 -1.83
C TRP A 71 8.40 12.33 -0.85
N ARG A 72 7.68 11.23 -0.68
CA ARG A 72 8.11 10.15 0.22
C ARG A 72 7.63 8.78 -0.23
N LEU A 73 8.31 7.75 0.26
CA LEU A 73 7.81 6.39 0.20
C LEU A 73 6.59 6.26 1.14
N ALA A 74 5.43 5.90 0.59
CA ALA A 74 4.20 5.73 1.35
C ALA A 74 3.98 4.28 1.77
N ARG A 75 4.19 3.33 0.84
CA ARG A 75 3.89 1.92 1.04
C ARG A 75 4.74 1.04 0.13
N VAL A 76 5.02 -0.16 0.59
CA VAL A 76 5.62 -1.22 -0.22
C VAL A 76 4.67 -2.41 -0.21
N ASP A 77 4.12 -2.74 -1.38
CA ASP A 77 3.34 -3.96 -1.57
C ASP A 77 4.31 -5.06 -1.98
N LYS A 78 4.30 -6.16 -1.25
CA LYS A 78 5.20 -7.29 -1.50
C LYS A 78 4.49 -8.63 -1.40
N GLN A 79 4.86 -9.52 -2.29
CA GLN A 79 4.45 -10.91 -2.26
C GLN A 79 5.70 -11.78 -2.25
N VAL A 80 5.87 -12.55 -1.18
CA VAL A 80 7.03 -13.43 -0.98
C VAL A 80 6.57 -14.88 -1.08
N THR A 81 7.26 -15.65 -1.89
CA THR A 81 7.13 -17.12 -1.98
C THR A 81 8.47 -17.77 -1.66
N SER A 82 8.55 -19.09 -1.65
CA SER A 82 9.84 -19.79 -1.53
C SER A 82 10.77 -19.57 -2.73
N ALA A 83 10.25 -19.13 -3.89
CA ALA A 83 11.01 -19.00 -5.12
C ALA A 83 11.09 -17.57 -5.65
N SER A 84 10.30 -16.62 -5.10
CA SER A 84 10.27 -15.25 -5.59
C SER A 84 9.90 -14.22 -4.53
N LEU A 85 10.33 -12.99 -4.81
CA LEU A 85 9.84 -11.75 -4.22
C LEU A 85 9.32 -10.87 -5.36
N ASP A 86 8.03 -10.55 -5.33
CA ASP A 86 7.40 -9.56 -6.18
C ASP A 86 7.11 -8.32 -5.36
N VAL A 87 7.52 -7.13 -5.84
CA VAL A 87 7.41 -5.89 -5.06
C VAL A 87 6.98 -4.71 -5.92
N THR A 88 6.17 -3.83 -5.32
CA THR A 88 5.72 -2.56 -5.89
C THR A 88 5.90 -1.45 -4.86
N PHE A 89 6.56 -0.37 -5.24
CA PHE A 89 6.80 0.77 -4.37
C PHE A 89 5.80 1.90 -4.66
N HIS A 90 5.10 2.34 -3.63
CA HIS A 90 4.12 3.43 -3.71
C HIS A 90 4.66 4.65 -3.01
N GLY A 91 4.68 5.75 -3.73
CA GLY A 91 5.02 7.07 -3.24
C GLY A 91 3.81 7.93 -2.98
N GLU A 92 4.02 8.98 -2.21
CA GLU A 92 3.07 10.08 -2.10
C GLU A 92 3.78 11.42 -2.16
N HIS A 93 3.11 12.37 -2.77
CA HIS A 93 3.50 13.77 -2.81
C HIS A 93 2.49 14.58 -2.00
N GLN A 94 2.94 15.24 -0.94
CA GLN A 94 2.10 16.09 -0.13
C GLN A 94 1.93 17.46 -0.77
N VAL A 95 0.73 17.73 -1.27
CA VAL A 95 0.38 19.03 -1.83
C VAL A 95 -0.29 19.86 -0.74
N ARG A 96 0.44 20.80 -0.14
CA ARG A 96 -0.10 21.78 0.81
C ARG A 96 0.19 23.19 0.32
N SER A 97 -0.85 23.98 0.11
CA SER A 97 -0.68 25.42 -0.12
C SER A 97 -0.03 26.08 1.10
N GLY A 98 1.06 26.82 0.86
CA GLY A 98 1.79 27.53 1.92
C GLY A 98 2.81 26.70 2.70
N TYR A 99 3.08 25.45 2.32
CA TYR A 99 4.14 24.63 2.91
C TYR A 99 5.40 24.68 2.04
N ALA A 100 6.53 25.02 2.63
CA ALA A 100 7.82 24.97 1.94
C ALA A 100 8.43 23.58 2.10
N CYS A 101 8.67 22.89 0.97
CA CYS A 101 9.42 21.63 0.96
C CYS A 101 10.92 21.91 0.99
N THR A 102 11.70 21.06 1.63
CA THR A 102 13.17 21.15 1.54
C THR A 102 13.59 20.88 0.10
N ALA A 103 14.41 21.78 -0.47
CA ALA A 103 14.93 21.65 -1.84
C ALA A 103 16.05 20.59 -1.93
N SER A 104 15.73 19.36 -1.55
CA SER A 104 16.66 18.22 -1.56
C SER A 104 15.97 17.02 -2.18
N PRO A 105 16.53 16.41 -3.23
CA PRO A 105 15.98 15.20 -3.84
C PRO A 105 15.85 14.06 -2.83
N VAL A 106 14.75 13.32 -2.91
CA VAL A 106 14.48 12.15 -2.08
C VAL A 106 14.75 10.89 -2.90
N ALA A 107 15.66 10.06 -2.42
CA ALA A 107 16.04 8.80 -3.05
C ALA A 107 15.38 7.61 -2.36
N LEU A 108 14.99 6.61 -3.15
CA LEU A 108 14.64 5.29 -2.64
C LEU A 108 15.94 4.54 -2.27
N ASN A 109 16.01 4.08 -1.03
CA ASN A 109 17.02 3.15 -0.54
C ASN A 109 16.33 2.19 0.42
N TYR A 110 15.69 1.16 -0.14
CA TYR A 110 14.92 0.19 0.62
C TYR A 110 15.63 -1.16 0.64
N ALA A 111 15.63 -1.84 1.78
CA ALA A 111 16.19 -3.17 1.94
C ALA A 111 15.13 -4.16 2.42
N GLU A 112 15.02 -5.29 1.74
CA GLU A 112 14.20 -6.43 2.16
C GLU A 112 15.09 -7.60 2.54
N VAL A 113 14.82 -8.18 3.70
CA VAL A 113 15.56 -9.34 4.23
C VAL A 113 14.68 -10.57 4.13
N LEU A 114 15.09 -11.51 3.29
CA LEU A 114 14.39 -12.76 3.01
C LEU A 114 15.03 -13.88 3.80
N LYS A 115 14.21 -14.60 4.55
CA LYS A 115 14.68 -15.71 5.39
C LYS A 115 14.54 -17.06 4.68
N PRO A 116 15.45 -18.02 4.92
CA PRO A 116 15.29 -19.37 4.41
C PRO A 116 14.00 -20.06 4.93
N PRO A 117 13.46 -21.09 4.22
CA PRO A 117 14.04 -21.69 3.01
C PRO A 117 13.74 -20.90 1.74
N LEU A 118 14.77 -20.70 0.90
CA LEU A 118 14.65 -20.04 -0.39
C LEU A 118 14.95 -21.06 -1.51
N GLY A 119 14.17 -21.00 -2.58
CA GLY A 119 14.38 -21.85 -3.76
C GLY A 119 15.50 -21.33 -4.65
N THR A 120 16.00 -22.17 -5.56
CA THR A 120 17.02 -21.80 -6.53
C THR A 120 16.54 -22.07 -7.96
N PRO A 121 16.64 -21.08 -8.88
CA PRO A 121 17.00 -19.69 -8.63
C PRO A 121 15.90 -18.92 -7.89
N PHE A 122 16.27 -18.00 -7.03
CA PHE A 122 15.34 -17.08 -6.40
C PHE A 122 15.17 -15.83 -7.26
N ALA A 123 13.93 -15.51 -7.64
CA ALA A 123 13.61 -14.37 -8.50
C ALA A 123 13.14 -13.16 -7.69
N ILE A 124 13.68 -11.98 -7.99
CA ILE A 124 13.22 -10.71 -7.45
C ILE A 124 12.70 -9.88 -8.61
N THR A 125 11.42 -9.46 -8.52
CA THR A 125 10.73 -8.72 -9.57
C THR A 125 10.15 -7.44 -8.99
N VAL A 126 10.41 -6.31 -9.64
CA VAL A 126 9.80 -5.01 -9.34
C VAL A 126 8.84 -4.64 -10.45
N HIS A 127 7.62 -4.27 -10.08
CA HIS A 127 6.62 -3.72 -11.00
C HIS A 127 6.86 -2.22 -11.15
N GLN A 128 7.18 -1.78 -12.38
CA GLN A 128 7.49 -0.39 -12.70
C GLN A 128 6.24 0.44 -13.04
N PRO A 129 6.29 1.78 -12.92
CA PRO A 129 5.17 2.67 -13.25
C PRO A 129 4.68 2.55 -14.71
N ASP A 130 5.58 2.23 -15.64
CA ASP A 130 5.30 2.06 -17.06
C ASP A 130 4.76 0.66 -17.43
N GLY A 131 4.54 -0.20 -16.42
CA GLY A 131 4.10 -1.59 -16.59
C GLY A 131 5.24 -2.56 -16.92
N SER A 132 6.47 -2.10 -17.07
CA SER A 132 7.63 -2.98 -17.25
C SER A 132 8.01 -3.70 -15.95
N LEU A 133 8.86 -4.72 -16.08
CA LEU A 133 9.37 -5.49 -14.94
C LEU A 133 10.89 -5.38 -14.87
N LEU A 134 11.40 -4.93 -13.74
CA LEU A 134 12.83 -5.01 -13.43
C LEU A 134 13.09 -6.29 -12.64
N ARG A 135 13.96 -7.18 -13.15
CA ARG A 135 14.17 -8.50 -12.58
C ARG A 135 15.64 -8.79 -12.27
N ARG A 136 15.87 -9.49 -11.14
CA ARG A 136 17.17 -10.04 -10.74
C ARG A 136 16.98 -11.48 -10.24
N LEU A 137 18.01 -12.28 -10.42
CA LEU A 137 18.07 -13.67 -9.95
C LEU A 137 19.22 -13.82 -8.96
N ALA A 138 19.01 -14.61 -7.92
CA ALA A 138 20.03 -15.08 -7.00
C ALA A 138 20.07 -16.61 -7.01
N THR A 139 21.27 -17.18 -7.00
CA THR A 139 21.46 -18.63 -6.86
C THR A 139 21.56 -18.96 -5.38
N VAL A 140 20.73 -19.90 -4.91
CA VAL A 140 20.77 -20.41 -3.53
C VAL A 140 21.42 -21.80 -3.57
N GLN A 141 22.46 -22.00 -2.75
CA GLN A 141 23.28 -23.24 -2.73
C GLN A 141 23.29 -23.86 -1.32
#